data_7f4dd4d31dc759373542bce43dee0b7f
#
_entry.id   7f4dd4d31dc759373542bce43dee0b7f
#
_cell.length_a   1.000
_cell.length_b   1.000
_cell.length_c   1.000
_cell.angle_alpha   90.00
_cell.angle_beta   90.00
_cell.angle_gamma   90.00
#
_symmetry.space_group_name_H-M   'P 1'
#
loop_
_entity.id
_entity.type
_entity.pdbx_description
1 polymer ?
#
loop_
_entity_poly.entity_id
_entity_poly.type
_entity_poly.pdbx_seq_one_letter_code
_entity_poly.pdbx_strand_id
1 'polypeptide(L)'
;MEASSGEQRLMKLRKVIKEAFGYFDKIGNNTVQQDEVGTIMRYLGQFPSESDLKELIVPELLDDDPSRDGLVSYDAFEKMILRCLSDHLYDPDDSETLLAAFRVLDPEGRGYIDSNLMHEHLSTRGGKAADGFREREMSDFLEYAKDKESADSSRIYYEDYVAKLTADVEKHIENLYQDARGGGGRAA
;
A
#
# COMPACT_ATOMS: atom_id res chain seq x y z
N MET A 1 10.67 29.56 21.64
CA MET A 1 9.45 28.79 21.86
C MET A 1 9.71 27.40 21.24
N GLU A 2 9.81 26.38 22.07
CA GLU A 2 9.90 25.01 21.56
C GLU A 2 8.52 24.63 20.97
N ALA A 3 8.54 24.08 19.74
CA ALA A 3 7.32 23.57 19.11
C ALA A 3 6.71 22.50 20.02
N SER A 4 5.37 22.44 20.07
CA SER A 4 4.69 21.42 20.86
C SER A 4 5.02 20.01 20.32
N SER A 5 4.92 18.99 21.17
CA SER A 5 5.18 17.59 20.77
C SER A 5 4.39 17.19 19.52
N GLY A 6 3.16 17.69 19.38
CA GLY A 6 2.30 17.45 18.21
C GLY A 6 2.82 18.13 16.94
N GLU A 7 3.31 19.37 17.05
CA GLU A 7 3.89 20.09 15.90
C GLU A 7 5.18 19.42 15.42
N GLN A 8 6.04 18.97 16.34
CA GLN A 8 7.25 18.24 15.98
C GLN A 8 6.95 16.93 15.26
N ARG A 9 5.92 16.20 15.71
CA ARG A 9 5.46 14.97 15.07
C ARG A 9 4.92 15.23 13.66
N LEU A 10 4.11 16.27 13.49
CA LEU A 10 3.57 16.67 12.20
C LEU A 10 4.69 17.08 11.21
N MET A 11 5.68 17.83 11.68
CA MET A 11 6.84 18.21 10.85
C MET A 11 7.61 16.98 10.35
N LYS A 12 7.84 16.00 11.22
CA LYS A 12 8.51 14.76 10.85
C LYS A 12 7.71 13.95 9.84
N LEU A 13 6.38 13.86 10.05
CA LEU A 13 5.48 13.18 9.13
C LEU A 13 5.49 13.84 7.74
N ARG A 14 5.39 15.16 7.67
CA ARG A 14 5.51 15.92 6.42
C ARG A 14 6.84 15.69 5.71
N LYS A 15 7.92 15.56 6.46
CA LYS A 15 9.22 15.23 5.89
C LYS A 15 9.19 13.86 5.19
N VAL A 16 8.65 12.83 5.85
CA VAL A 16 8.52 11.48 5.27
C VAL A 16 7.66 11.52 3.99
N ILE A 17 6.53 12.22 4.01
CA ILE A 17 5.66 12.38 2.84
C ILE A 17 6.40 13.07 1.70
N LYS A 18 7.14 14.15 2.00
CA LYS A 18 7.91 14.90 1.01
C LYS A 18 9.00 14.05 0.36
N GLU A 19 9.71 13.28 1.15
CA GLU A 19 10.75 12.37 0.66
C GLU A 19 10.15 11.27 -0.24
N ALA A 20 9.05 10.64 0.20
CA ALA A 20 8.34 9.64 -0.60
C ALA A 20 7.86 10.20 -1.94
N PHE A 21 7.21 11.35 -1.94
CA PHE A 21 6.75 12.03 -3.16
C PHE A 21 7.93 12.40 -4.08
N GLY A 22 9.03 12.86 -3.51
CA GLY A 22 10.24 13.26 -4.22
C GLY A 22 10.89 12.13 -5.03
N TYR A 23 10.72 10.86 -4.64
CA TYR A 23 11.22 9.73 -5.44
C TYR A 23 10.53 9.61 -6.81
N PHE A 24 9.30 10.12 -6.93
CA PHE A 24 8.49 10.07 -8.14
C PHE A 24 8.45 11.41 -8.91
N ASP A 25 8.88 12.51 -8.29
CA ASP A 25 9.02 13.81 -8.94
C ASP A 25 10.28 13.84 -9.83
N LYS A 26 10.17 13.25 -11.02
CA LYS A 26 11.28 13.08 -11.98
C LYS A 26 11.83 14.40 -12.53
N ILE A 27 11.02 15.46 -12.49
CA ILE A 27 11.33 16.77 -13.09
C ILE A 27 11.80 17.76 -12.02
N GLY A 28 11.50 17.52 -10.75
CA GLY A 28 11.84 18.41 -9.65
C GLY A 28 10.97 19.67 -9.57
N ASN A 29 9.74 19.59 -10.07
CA ASN A 29 8.77 20.70 -10.10
C ASN A 29 7.63 20.55 -9.06
N ASN A 30 7.79 19.64 -8.09
CA ASN A 30 6.79 19.27 -7.09
C ASN A 30 5.48 18.74 -7.69
N THR A 31 5.56 17.99 -8.78
CA THR A 31 4.44 17.25 -9.34
C THR A 31 4.81 15.82 -9.68
N VAL A 32 3.81 14.93 -9.67
CA VAL A 32 3.91 13.53 -10.10
C VAL A 32 2.77 13.22 -11.07
N GLN A 33 2.94 12.18 -11.88
CA GLN A 33 1.86 11.67 -12.72
C GLN A 33 0.76 11.02 -11.85
N GLN A 34 -0.49 11.14 -12.29
CA GLN A 34 -1.64 10.58 -11.56
C GLN A 34 -1.55 9.06 -11.34
N ASP A 35 -0.91 8.33 -12.24
CA ASP A 35 -0.70 6.88 -12.15
C ASP A 35 0.35 6.47 -11.10
N GLU A 36 1.19 7.41 -10.65
CA GLU A 36 2.16 7.19 -9.56
C GLU A 36 1.51 7.32 -8.16
N VAL A 37 0.33 7.97 -8.05
CA VAL A 37 -0.33 8.29 -6.77
C VAL A 37 -0.54 7.03 -5.93
N GLY A 38 -1.10 5.98 -6.52
CA GLY A 38 -1.35 4.71 -5.81
C GLY A 38 -0.07 4.08 -5.26
N THR A 39 1.02 4.15 -6.03
CA THR A 39 2.33 3.63 -5.60
C THR A 39 2.89 4.42 -4.42
N ILE A 40 2.79 5.76 -4.46
CA ILE A 40 3.25 6.62 -3.37
C ILE A 40 2.41 6.38 -2.10
N MET A 41 1.10 6.24 -2.22
CA MET A 41 0.21 5.93 -1.09
C MET A 41 0.56 4.60 -0.44
N ARG A 42 0.76 3.54 -1.24
CA ARG A 42 1.15 2.21 -0.73
C ARG A 42 2.51 2.23 -0.05
N TYR A 43 3.46 2.98 -0.60
CA TYR A 43 4.76 3.20 0.04
C TYR A 43 4.61 3.89 1.41
N LEU A 44 3.66 4.82 1.54
CA LEU A 44 3.33 5.51 2.80
C LEU A 44 2.43 4.68 3.74
N GLY A 45 2.18 3.40 3.43
CA GLY A 45 1.40 2.49 4.27
C GLY A 45 -0.11 2.68 4.17
N GLN A 46 -0.58 3.28 3.07
CA GLN A 46 -2.01 3.42 2.78
C GLN A 46 -2.37 2.58 1.55
N PHE A 47 -3.37 1.72 1.66
CA PHE A 47 -3.71 0.69 0.67
C PHE A 47 -5.10 0.89 0.06
N PRO A 48 -5.36 2.00 -0.68
CA PRO A 48 -6.62 2.20 -1.37
C PRO A 48 -6.82 1.13 -2.46
N SER A 49 -8.08 0.78 -2.73
CA SER A 49 -8.43 -0.04 -3.87
C SER A 49 -8.19 0.72 -5.20
N GLU A 50 -8.06 -0.02 -6.30
CA GLU A 50 -7.96 0.60 -7.63
C GLU A 50 -9.22 1.41 -7.98
N SER A 51 -10.38 0.98 -7.49
CA SER A 51 -11.64 1.72 -7.63
C SER A 51 -11.58 3.06 -6.88
N ASP A 52 -11.14 3.06 -5.61
CA ASP A 52 -11.01 4.29 -4.83
C ASP A 52 -9.99 5.25 -5.46
N LEU A 53 -8.87 4.71 -5.95
CA LEU A 53 -7.88 5.54 -6.66
C LEU A 53 -8.50 6.24 -7.87
N LYS A 54 -9.22 5.51 -8.73
CA LYS A 54 -9.77 6.03 -9.98
C LYS A 54 -11.00 6.90 -9.79
N GLU A 55 -11.86 6.55 -8.85
CA GLU A 55 -13.19 7.15 -8.72
C GLU A 55 -13.24 8.26 -7.66
N LEU A 56 -12.33 8.26 -6.68
CA LEU A 56 -12.35 9.20 -5.55
C LEU A 56 -11.05 10.00 -5.45
N ILE A 57 -9.90 9.32 -5.30
CA ILE A 57 -8.65 9.96 -4.92
C ILE A 57 -8.05 10.80 -6.06
N VAL A 58 -7.86 10.20 -7.22
CA VAL A 58 -7.26 10.90 -8.38
C VAL A 58 -8.14 12.07 -8.84
N PRO A 59 -9.46 11.92 -8.99
CA PRO A 59 -10.32 13.07 -9.31
C PRO A 59 -10.23 14.21 -8.29
N GLU A 60 -10.23 13.91 -6.98
CA GLU A 60 -10.07 14.94 -5.94
C GLU A 60 -8.73 15.69 -6.08
N LEU A 61 -7.64 14.96 -6.36
CA LEU A 61 -6.30 15.55 -6.49
C LEU A 61 -6.13 16.42 -7.75
N LEU A 62 -6.87 16.12 -8.82
CA LEU A 62 -6.83 16.86 -10.07
C LEU A 62 -7.79 18.07 -10.08
N ASP A 63 -8.84 18.06 -9.25
CA ASP A 63 -9.80 19.17 -9.16
C ASP A 63 -9.16 20.47 -8.67
N ASP A 64 -8.06 20.40 -7.91
CA ASP A 64 -7.32 21.56 -7.42
C ASP A 64 -6.68 22.38 -8.57
N ASP A 65 -6.35 21.78 -9.72
CA ASP A 65 -5.85 22.49 -10.89
C ASP A 65 -6.05 21.68 -12.21
N PRO A 66 -7.21 21.81 -12.85
CA PRO A 66 -7.52 21.11 -14.10
C PRO A 66 -6.56 21.42 -15.27
N SER A 67 -5.75 22.49 -15.17
CA SER A 67 -4.82 22.89 -16.24
C SER A 67 -3.55 22.02 -16.27
N ARG A 68 -3.33 21.15 -15.29
CA ARG A 68 -2.08 20.38 -15.13
C ARG A 68 -2.02 19.05 -15.88
N ASP A 69 -2.99 18.75 -16.71
CA ASP A 69 -2.97 17.59 -17.63
C ASP A 69 -2.51 16.27 -16.99
N GLY A 70 -3.20 15.86 -15.90
CA GLY A 70 -2.90 14.61 -15.18
C GLY A 70 -1.72 14.69 -14.21
N LEU A 71 -1.18 15.88 -13.94
CA LEU A 71 -0.14 16.09 -12.94
C LEU A 71 -0.73 16.46 -11.59
N VAL A 72 -0.37 15.71 -10.56
CA VAL A 72 -0.77 15.93 -9.17
C VAL A 72 0.30 16.75 -8.45
N SER A 73 -0.11 17.87 -7.83
CA SER A 73 0.81 18.69 -7.04
C SER A 73 1.12 18.09 -5.69
N TYR A 74 2.32 18.38 -5.16
CA TYR A 74 2.70 17.97 -3.81
C TYR A 74 1.73 18.51 -2.75
N ASP A 75 1.29 19.76 -2.86
CA ASP A 75 0.43 20.39 -1.86
C ASP A 75 -0.95 19.71 -1.78
N ALA A 76 -1.55 19.37 -2.92
CA ALA A 76 -2.80 18.60 -2.97
C ALA A 76 -2.59 17.20 -2.39
N PHE A 77 -1.52 16.52 -2.80
CA PHE A 77 -1.19 15.19 -2.30
C PHE A 77 -0.92 15.19 -0.79
N GLU A 78 -0.10 16.13 -0.27
CA GLU A 78 0.20 16.23 1.17
C GLU A 78 -1.08 16.39 2.01
N LYS A 79 -1.97 17.28 1.60
CA LYS A 79 -3.24 17.52 2.28
C LYS A 79 -4.11 16.26 2.33
N MET A 80 -4.23 15.57 1.21
CA MET A 80 -5.01 14.34 1.10
C MET A 80 -4.41 13.20 1.94
N ILE A 81 -3.10 12.93 1.80
CA ILE A 81 -2.46 11.82 2.52
C ILE A 81 -2.44 12.04 4.04
N LEU A 82 -2.29 13.28 4.50
CA LEU A 82 -2.39 13.60 5.93
C LEU A 82 -3.79 13.28 6.48
N ARG A 83 -4.84 13.55 5.71
CA ARG A 83 -6.22 13.16 6.06
C ARG A 83 -6.35 11.63 6.11
N CYS A 84 -5.87 10.91 5.09
CA CYS A 84 -5.92 9.46 5.08
C CYS A 84 -5.23 8.83 6.30
N LEU A 85 -4.04 9.31 6.64
CA LEU A 85 -3.29 8.85 7.80
C LEU A 85 -3.94 9.22 9.16
N SER A 86 -4.59 10.39 9.23
CA SER A 86 -5.29 10.83 10.46
C SER A 86 -6.57 10.05 10.71
N ASP A 87 -7.31 9.78 9.65
CA ASP A 87 -8.65 9.21 9.71
C ASP A 87 -8.65 7.68 9.50
N HIS A 88 -7.47 7.08 9.33
CA HIS A 88 -7.28 5.64 9.12
C HIS A 88 -8.09 5.08 7.95
N LEU A 89 -8.14 5.85 6.83
CA LEU A 89 -9.04 5.54 5.72
C LEU A 89 -8.61 4.33 4.89
N TYR A 90 -7.31 4.13 4.76
CA TYR A 90 -6.71 3.10 3.89
C TYR A 90 -5.59 2.35 4.60
N ASP A 91 -5.72 2.16 5.90
CA ASP A 91 -4.78 1.34 6.66
C ASP A 91 -4.75 -0.10 6.12
N PRO A 92 -3.64 -0.83 6.26
CA PRO A 92 -3.57 -2.21 5.83
C PRO A 92 -4.58 -3.08 6.58
N ASP A 93 -5.19 -4.02 5.86
CA ASP A 93 -6.05 -5.03 6.46
C ASP A 93 -5.28 -5.88 7.48
N ASP A 94 -5.95 -6.29 8.55
CA ASP A 94 -5.37 -7.18 9.54
C ASP A 94 -5.29 -8.63 9.04
N SER A 95 -4.49 -9.43 9.74
CA SER A 95 -4.28 -10.84 9.40
C SER A 95 -5.58 -11.64 9.36
N GLU A 96 -6.54 -11.34 10.24
CA GLU A 96 -7.80 -12.08 10.33
C GLU A 96 -8.68 -11.82 9.10
N THR A 97 -8.76 -10.56 8.67
CA THR A 97 -9.47 -10.15 7.45
C THR A 97 -8.86 -10.82 6.21
N LEU A 98 -7.53 -10.80 6.08
CA LEU A 98 -6.84 -11.45 4.97
C LEU A 98 -7.03 -12.97 4.97
N LEU A 99 -6.91 -13.62 6.13
CA LEU A 99 -7.17 -15.06 6.25
C LEU A 99 -8.62 -15.42 5.93
N ALA A 100 -9.58 -14.59 6.33
CA ALA A 100 -10.98 -14.81 5.98
C ALA A 100 -11.19 -14.78 4.44
N ALA A 101 -10.53 -13.85 3.74
CA ALA A 101 -10.56 -13.79 2.27
C ALA A 101 -9.97 -15.05 1.62
N PHE A 102 -8.82 -15.53 2.12
CA PHE A 102 -8.20 -16.77 1.61
C PHE A 102 -9.06 -18.01 1.86
N ARG A 103 -9.73 -18.09 3.02
CA ARG A 103 -10.63 -19.23 3.34
C ARG A 103 -11.84 -19.30 2.41
N VAL A 104 -12.29 -18.18 1.84
CA VAL A 104 -13.34 -18.19 0.80
C VAL A 104 -12.87 -18.91 -0.46
N LEU A 105 -11.57 -18.82 -0.78
CA LEU A 105 -10.95 -19.49 -1.93
C LEU A 105 -10.57 -20.95 -1.64
N ASP A 106 -10.59 -21.36 -0.39
CA ASP A 106 -10.28 -22.72 0.09
C ASP A 106 -11.48 -23.32 0.87
N PRO A 107 -12.62 -23.59 0.20
CA PRO A 107 -13.84 -24.10 0.88
C PRO A 107 -13.64 -25.49 1.50
N GLU A 108 -12.62 -26.24 1.08
CA GLU A 108 -12.30 -27.56 1.63
C GLU A 108 -11.40 -27.48 2.87
N GLY A 109 -10.86 -26.28 3.19
CA GLY A 109 -10.00 -26.09 4.35
C GLY A 109 -8.67 -26.83 4.26
N ARG A 110 -8.08 -26.90 3.06
CA ARG A 110 -6.79 -27.59 2.82
C ARG A 110 -5.58 -26.85 3.40
N GLY A 111 -5.74 -25.55 3.72
CA GLY A 111 -4.69 -24.66 4.20
C GLY A 111 -3.78 -24.10 3.09
N TYR A 112 -4.09 -24.39 1.83
CA TYR A 112 -3.35 -23.86 0.68
C TYR A 112 -4.27 -23.62 -0.51
N ILE A 113 -3.81 -22.77 -1.42
CA ILE A 113 -4.43 -22.51 -2.72
C ILE A 113 -3.41 -22.87 -3.81
N ASP A 114 -3.86 -23.54 -4.87
CA ASP A 114 -3.02 -23.81 -6.03
C ASP A 114 -2.64 -22.51 -6.75
N SER A 115 -1.37 -22.36 -7.12
CA SER A 115 -0.87 -21.14 -7.77
C SER A 115 -1.58 -20.83 -9.09
N ASN A 116 -2.02 -21.86 -9.84
CA ASN A 116 -2.81 -21.66 -11.06
C ASN A 116 -4.21 -21.11 -10.76
N LEU A 117 -4.85 -21.62 -9.71
CA LEU A 117 -6.15 -21.10 -9.26
C LEU A 117 -6.04 -19.65 -8.77
N MET A 118 -4.98 -19.34 -8.01
CA MET A 118 -4.72 -17.97 -7.59
C MET A 118 -4.44 -17.05 -8.78
N HIS A 119 -3.66 -17.51 -9.76
CA HIS A 119 -3.43 -16.79 -11.00
C HIS A 119 -4.75 -16.49 -11.72
N GLU A 120 -5.65 -17.45 -11.83
CA GLU A 120 -6.97 -17.24 -12.46
C GLU A 120 -7.78 -16.17 -11.70
N HIS A 121 -7.83 -16.24 -10.38
CA HIS A 121 -8.59 -15.27 -9.56
C HIS A 121 -8.03 -13.85 -9.65
N LEU A 122 -6.72 -13.69 -9.59
CA LEU A 122 -6.08 -12.38 -9.61
C LEU A 122 -5.99 -11.74 -10.99
N SER A 123 -5.91 -12.55 -12.08
CA SER A 123 -5.79 -12.01 -13.45
C SER A 123 -7.13 -11.64 -14.08
N THR A 124 -8.19 -12.41 -13.80
CA THR A 124 -9.43 -12.34 -14.59
C THR A 124 -10.63 -11.76 -13.85
N ARG A 125 -10.60 -11.62 -12.52
CA ARG A 125 -11.84 -11.48 -11.74
C ARG A 125 -11.89 -10.45 -10.63
N GLY A 126 -11.05 -9.45 -10.63
CA GLY A 126 -11.30 -8.25 -9.81
C GLY A 126 -12.51 -7.45 -10.29
N GLY A 127 -13.61 -8.09 -10.69
CA GLY A 127 -14.89 -7.48 -11.07
C GLY A 127 -14.91 -6.64 -12.34
N LYS A 128 -13.80 -6.02 -12.71
CA LYS A 128 -13.60 -5.32 -13.98
C LYS A 128 -12.23 -5.74 -14.53
N ALA A 129 -12.17 -6.13 -15.79
CA ALA A 129 -10.94 -6.58 -16.47
C ALA A 129 -9.75 -5.59 -16.39
N ALA A 130 -9.98 -4.37 -15.93
CA ALA A 130 -8.98 -3.33 -15.75
C ALA A 130 -8.20 -3.43 -14.42
N ASP A 131 -8.67 -4.21 -13.45
CA ASP A 131 -8.14 -4.24 -12.08
C ASP A 131 -7.40 -5.56 -11.75
N GLY A 132 -7.29 -6.47 -12.72
CA GLY A 132 -6.51 -7.70 -12.58
C GLY A 132 -5.01 -7.44 -12.61
N PHE A 133 -4.25 -8.29 -11.94
CA PHE A 133 -2.79 -8.26 -11.96
C PHE A 133 -2.25 -8.41 -13.39
N ARG A 134 -1.29 -7.57 -13.74
CA ARG A 134 -0.51 -7.75 -14.97
C ARG A 134 0.44 -8.93 -14.82
N GLU A 135 0.90 -9.48 -15.93
CA GLU A 135 1.79 -10.66 -15.97
C GLU A 135 2.99 -10.53 -15.01
N ARG A 136 3.63 -9.36 -14.98
CA ARG A 136 4.76 -9.08 -14.08
C ARG A 136 4.35 -9.05 -12.62
N GLU A 137 3.27 -8.36 -12.29
CA GLU A 137 2.74 -8.27 -10.92
C GLU A 137 2.35 -9.66 -10.40
N MET A 138 1.78 -10.49 -11.28
CA MET A 138 1.46 -11.87 -10.98
C MET A 138 2.72 -12.71 -10.71
N SER A 139 3.75 -12.54 -11.53
CA SER A 139 5.03 -13.23 -11.33
C SER A 139 5.67 -12.84 -9.99
N ASP A 140 5.72 -11.55 -9.70
CA ASP A 140 6.29 -11.01 -8.47
C ASP A 140 5.47 -11.49 -7.23
N PHE A 141 4.14 -11.49 -7.33
CA PHE A 141 3.26 -12.04 -6.30
C PHE A 141 3.52 -13.52 -6.04
N LEU A 142 3.55 -14.34 -7.10
CA LEU A 142 3.76 -15.78 -6.96
C LEU A 142 5.16 -16.11 -6.42
N GLU A 143 6.19 -15.35 -6.80
CA GLU A 143 7.54 -15.50 -6.24
C GLU A 143 7.56 -15.17 -4.74
N TYR A 144 6.89 -14.08 -4.34
CA TYR A 144 6.81 -13.68 -2.94
C TYR A 144 5.96 -14.63 -2.09
N ALA A 145 4.84 -15.13 -2.64
CA ALA A 145 3.89 -15.98 -1.94
C ALA A 145 4.33 -17.44 -1.78
N LYS A 146 5.28 -17.89 -2.61
CA LYS A 146 5.83 -19.25 -2.51
C LYS A 146 6.72 -19.38 -1.28
N ASP A 147 6.50 -20.45 -0.54
CA ASP A 147 7.44 -20.87 0.48
C ASP A 147 8.69 -21.45 -0.19
N LYS A 148 9.86 -20.85 0.11
CA LYS A 148 11.15 -21.28 -0.42
C LYS A 148 11.60 -22.65 0.14
N GLU A 149 11.06 -23.06 1.27
CA GLU A 149 11.37 -24.32 1.95
C GLU A 149 10.43 -25.46 1.51
N SER A 150 9.31 -25.12 0.86
CA SER A 150 8.37 -26.14 0.37
C SER A 150 8.88 -26.78 -0.91
N ALA A 151 8.91 -28.11 -0.92
CA ALA A 151 9.23 -28.90 -2.13
C ALA A 151 8.18 -28.73 -3.26
N ASP A 152 7.00 -28.23 -2.93
CA ASP A 152 5.88 -28.01 -3.87
C ASP A 152 5.66 -26.53 -4.15
N SER A 153 6.32 -26.03 -5.19
CA SER A 153 6.21 -24.64 -5.64
C SER A 153 4.86 -24.30 -6.31
N SER A 154 3.95 -25.26 -6.41
CA SER A 154 2.62 -25.06 -7.02
C SER A 154 1.55 -24.62 -6.01
N ARG A 155 1.88 -24.61 -4.71
CA ARG A 155 0.95 -24.31 -3.63
C ARG A 155 1.36 -23.04 -2.89
N ILE A 156 0.35 -22.26 -2.51
CA ILE A 156 0.48 -21.09 -1.65
C ILE A 156 -0.17 -21.44 -0.32
N TYR A 157 0.64 -21.65 0.72
CA TYR A 157 0.19 -21.83 2.10
C TYR A 157 -0.18 -20.45 2.66
N TYR A 158 -1.47 -20.15 2.66
CA TYR A 158 -1.93 -18.78 2.87
C TYR A 158 -1.77 -18.30 4.31
N GLU A 159 -1.71 -19.17 5.30
CA GLU A 159 -1.43 -18.76 6.68
C GLU A 159 0.00 -18.22 6.81
N ASP A 160 0.98 -18.93 6.24
CA ASP A 160 2.38 -18.48 6.21
C ASP A 160 2.57 -17.23 5.35
N TYR A 161 1.89 -17.18 4.20
CA TYR A 161 1.90 -16.01 3.33
C TYR A 161 1.36 -14.77 4.04
N VAL A 162 0.19 -14.85 4.69
CA VAL A 162 -0.43 -13.73 5.41
C VAL A 162 0.45 -13.31 6.59
N ALA A 163 0.98 -14.25 7.38
CA ALA A 163 1.87 -13.94 8.49
C ALA A 163 3.13 -13.18 8.01
N LYS A 164 3.73 -13.62 6.91
CA LYS A 164 4.88 -12.95 6.30
C LYS A 164 4.50 -11.55 5.77
N LEU A 165 3.40 -11.44 5.03
CA LEU A 165 2.95 -10.18 4.45
C LEU A 165 2.68 -9.13 5.51
N THR A 166 1.92 -9.47 6.55
CA THR A 166 1.59 -8.53 7.64
C THR A 166 2.84 -8.11 8.40
N ALA A 167 3.75 -9.04 8.69
CA ALA A 167 5.02 -8.71 9.35
C ALA A 167 5.91 -7.79 8.49
N ASP A 168 5.99 -8.01 7.18
CA ASP A 168 6.77 -7.17 6.27
C ASP A 168 6.16 -5.77 6.14
N VAL A 169 4.82 -5.65 6.07
CA VAL A 169 4.11 -4.37 6.03
C VAL A 169 4.28 -3.60 7.33
N GLU A 170 4.07 -4.24 8.48
CA GLU A 170 4.26 -3.62 9.80
C GLU A 170 5.69 -3.09 9.97
N LYS A 171 6.68 -3.92 9.63
CA LYS A 171 8.10 -3.53 9.69
C LYS A 171 8.42 -2.36 8.75
N HIS A 172 7.86 -2.34 7.55
CA HIS A 172 8.03 -1.22 6.62
C HIS A 172 7.46 0.07 7.21
N ILE A 173 6.22 0.05 7.69
CA ILE A 173 5.54 1.20 8.30
C ILE A 173 6.29 1.66 9.56
N GLU A 174 6.75 0.74 10.41
CA GLU A 174 7.52 1.06 11.61
C GLU A 174 8.82 1.78 11.24
N ASN A 175 9.59 1.26 10.29
CA ASN A 175 10.82 1.87 9.82
C ASN A 175 10.58 3.25 9.19
N LEU A 176 9.55 3.37 8.35
CA LEU A 176 9.23 4.61 7.65
C LEU A 176 8.88 5.76 8.62
N TYR A 177 8.14 5.44 9.67
CA TYR A 177 7.67 6.44 10.65
C TYR A 177 8.46 6.42 11.97
N GLN A 178 9.57 5.72 12.07
CA GLN A 178 10.35 5.58 13.29
C GLN A 178 10.69 6.95 13.93
N ASP A 179 11.16 7.89 13.13
CA ASP A 179 11.49 9.23 13.59
C ASP A 179 10.27 10.09 13.88
N ALA A 180 9.12 9.83 13.22
CA ALA A 180 7.88 10.59 13.40
C ALA A 180 7.09 10.14 14.64
N ARG A 181 7.22 8.88 15.06
CA ARG A 181 6.52 8.36 16.24
C ARG A 181 7.14 8.80 17.58
N GLY A 182 8.28 9.54 17.57
CA GLY A 182 8.96 10.00 18.77
C GLY A 182 9.54 8.81 19.54
N GLY A 183 10.85 8.74 19.69
CA GLY A 183 11.54 7.64 20.34
C GLY A 183 10.98 7.32 21.73
N GLY A 184 10.10 6.37 21.79
CA GLY A 184 9.81 5.62 22.98
C GLY A 184 10.99 4.68 23.19
N GLY A 185 12.01 5.16 23.91
CA GLY A 185 13.15 4.36 24.27
C GLY A 185 12.69 3.03 24.86
N ARG A 186 13.09 1.93 24.27
CA ARG A 186 13.27 0.71 25.02
C ARG A 186 14.34 1.01 26.07
N ALA A 187 13.89 1.33 27.29
CA ALA A 187 14.73 1.12 28.46
C ALA A 187 14.90 -0.40 28.62
N ALA A 188 16.14 -0.79 28.78
CA ALA A 188 16.62 -2.15 28.99
C ALA A 188 15.91 -2.93 30.10
#